data_340b2b2ab3858514884ab59e971d98e5
#
_entry.id   340b2b2ab3858514884ab59e971d98e5
#
_cell.length_a   1.000
_cell.length_b   1.000
_cell.length_c   1.000
_cell.angle_alpha   90.00
_cell.angle_beta   90.00
_cell.angle_gamma   90.00
#
_symmetry.space_group_name_H-M   'P 1'
#
loop_
_entity.id
_entity.type
_entity.pdbx_description
1 polymer ?
#
loop_
_entity_poly.entity_id
_entity_poly.type
_entity_poly.pdbx_seq_one_letter_code
_entity_poly.pdbx_strand_id
1 'polypeptide(L)'
;GAESLSPVEQSAKVIPADVDLSVLTHESEIALMRKMDDFGELVALAARDRAPFRLTHYAQELAGLFHQFYTNCHIVGEDPAIQNARLALADATRTVLALTLDLIGVSAPERM
;
A
#
# COMPACT_ATOMS: atom_id res chain seq x y z
N GLY A 1 23.36 -12.07 1.45
CA GLY A 1 23.85 -11.01 0.69
C GLY A 1 22.83 -9.97 0.47
N ALA A 2 23.05 -9.27 -0.55
CA ALA A 2 22.14 -8.22 -0.85
C ALA A 2 20.83 -8.85 -1.21
N GLU A 3 20.24 -9.36 -0.26
CA GLU A 3 19.01 -10.04 -0.48
C GLU A 3 17.98 -9.09 -0.97
N SER A 4 17.39 -9.44 -2.06
CA SER A 4 16.22 -8.73 -2.50
C SER A 4 15.10 -9.12 -1.57
N LEU A 5 14.47 -8.14 -1.01
CA LEU A 5 13.28 -8.41 -0.23
C LEU A 5 12.16 -8.81 -1.15
N SER A 6 11.35 -9.76 -0.72
CA SER A 6 10.15 -10.09 -1.45
C SER A 6 9.19 -8.89 -1.38
N PRO A 7 8.21 -8.82 -2.27
CA PRO A 7 7.22 -7.73 -2.18
C PRO A 7 6.54 -7.68 -0.82
N VAL A 8 6.31 -8.83 -0.19
CA VAL A 8 5.72 -8.88 1.14
C VAL A 8 6.63 -8.19 2.15
N GLU A 9 7.92 -8.52 2.10
CA GLU A 9 8.87 -7.94 3.04
C GLU A 9 9.03 -6.44 2.81
N GLN A 10 9.04 -6.02 1.56
CA GLN A 10 9.12 -4.60 1.24
C GLN A 10 7.92 -3.87 1.77
N SER A 11 6.74 -4.42 1.59
CA SER A 11 5.51 -3.82 2.07
C SER A 11 5.52 -3.69 3.59
N ALA A 12 6.01 -4.72 4.29
CA ALA A 12 6.03 -4.70 5.74
C ALA A 12 7.01 -3.67 6.28
N LYS A 13 8.01 -3.27 5.48
CA LYS A 13 9.05 -2.37 5.94
C LYS A 13 8.92 -0.94 5.45
N VAL A 14 7.83 -0.60 4.76
CA VAL A 14 7.68 0.76 4.26
C VAL A 14 7.32 1.75 5.36
N ILE A 15 6.83 1.26 6.49
CA ILE A 15 6.49 2.13 7.60
C ILE A 15 7.61 2.08 8.62
N PRO A 16 8.19 3.23 8.98
CA PRO A 16 9.25 3.24 9.98
C PRO A 16 8.80 2.66 11.31
N ALA A 17 9.69 1.95 11.97
CA ALA A 17 9.35 1.28 13.23
C ALA A 17 9.01 2.26 14.35
N ASP A 18 9.50 3.50 14.24
CA ASP A 18 9.25 4.51 15.27
C ASP A 18 7.94 5.25 15.07
N VAL A 19 7.19 4.93 14.04
CA VAL A 19 5.89 5.55 13.81
C VAL A 19 4.80 4.68 14.43
N ASP A 20 3.99 5.31 15.27
CA ASP A 20 2.90 4.61 15.94
C ASP A 20 1.61 4.83 15.16
N LEU A 21 1.17 3.78 14.46
CA LEU A 21 -0.04 3.85 13.66
C LEU A 21 -1.30 3.67 14.48
N SER A 22 -1.19 3.31 15.76
CA SER A 22 -2.36 3.09 16.60
C SER A 22 -3.13 4.39 16.86
N VAL A 23 -2.50 5.54 16.61
CA VAL A 23 -3.19 6.82 16.75
C VAL A 23 -4.16 7.08 15.59
N LEU A 24 -4.11 6.27 14.54
CA LEU A 24 -4.97 6.45 13.37
C LEU A 24 -6.24 5.62 13.56
N THR A 25 -7.35 6.30 13.85
CA THR A 25 -8.60 5.64 14.20
C THR A 25 -9.74 5.93 13.23
N HIS A 26 -9.54 6.81 12.27
CA HIS A 26 -10.58 7.12 11.29
C HIS A 26 -10.79 5.90 10.38
N GLU A 27 -12.04 5.64 9.97
CA GLU A 27 -12.33 4.46 9.19
C GLU A 27 -11.61 4.45 7.83
N SER A 28 -11.35 5.64 7.26
CA SER A 28 -10.59 5.71 6.01
C SER A 28 -9.15 5.26 6.22
N GLU A 29 -8.57 5.56 7.38
CA GLU A 29 -7.22 5.14 7.72
C GLU A 29 -7.16 3.64 7.92
N ILE A 30 -8.14 3.11 8.64
CA ILE A 30 -8.20 1.69 8.93
C ILE A 30 -8.42 0.88 7.65
N ALA A 31 -9.32 1.36 6.79
CA ALA A 31 -9.59 0.67 5.53
C ALA A 31 -8.34 0.59 4.67
N LEU A 32 -7.57 1.68 4.62
CA LEU A 32 -6.35 1.73 3.83
C LEU A 32 -5.31 0.76 4.39
N MET A 33 -5.14 0.74 5.71
CA MET A 33 -4.19 -0.17 6.33
C MET A 33 -4.56 -1.63 6.10
N ARG A 34 -5.85 -1.94 6.22
CA ARG A 34 -6.31 -3.31 5.97
C ARG A 34 -6.08 -3.73 4.54
N LYS A 35 -6.32 -2.81 3.60
CA LYS A 35 -6.11 -3.13 2.20
C LYS A 35 -4.65 -3.45 1.93
N MET A 36 -3.74 -2.71 2.54
CA MET A 36 -2.32 -2.97 2.34
C MET A 36 -1.86 -4.27 2.99
N ASP A 37 -2.54 -4.71 4.05
CA ASP A 37 -2.22 -6.00 4.66
C ASP A 37 -2.49 -7.17 3.72
N ASP A 38 -3.39 -6.99 2.74
CA ASP A 38 -3.72 -8.05 1.79
C ASP A 38 -2.70 -8.20 0.68
N PHE A 39 -1.76 -7.26 0.58
CA PHE A 39 -0.88 -7.18 -0.59
C PHE A 39 -0.07 -8.46 -0.80
N GLY A 40 0.53 -8.99 0.27
CA GLY A 40 1.37 -10.17 0.15
C GLY A 40 0.61 -11.38 -0.35
N GLU A 41 -0.57 -11.60 0.20
CA GLU A 41 -1.41 -12.71 -0.22
C GLU A 41 -1.86 -12.55 -1.67
N LEU A 42 -2.20 -11.32 -2.03
CA LEU A 42 -2.62 -11.03 -3.38
C LEU A 42 -1.52 -11.32 -4.39
N VAL A 43 -0.28 -10.94 -4.08
CA VAL A 43 0.85 -11.19 -4.98
C VAL A 43 1.03 -12.69 -5.17
N ALA A 44 0.93 -13.45 -4.08
CA ALA A 44 1.07 -14.90 -4.16
C ALA A 44 -0.04 -15.52 -5.02
N LEU A 45 -1.27 -15.05 -4.85
CA LEU A 45 -2.40 -15.55 -5.63
C LEU A 45 -2.25 -15.21 -7.11
N ALA A 46 -1.86 -13.98 -7.41
CA ALA A 46 -1.72 -13.55 -8.79
C ALA A 46 -0.63 -14.35 -9.51
N ALA A 47 0.46 -14.63 -8.81
CA ALA A 47 1.56 -15.40 -9.40
C ALA A 47 1.13 -16.85 -9.63
N ARG A 48 0.47 -17.47 -8.65
CA ARG A 48 0.06 -18.85 -8.74
C ARG A 48 -0.95 -19.07 -9.85
N ASP A 49 -1.90 -18.16 -9.96
CA ASP A 49 -3.01 -18.32 -10.91
C ASP A 49 -2.71 -17.67 -12.26
N ARG A 50 -1.57 -16.98 -12.37
CA ARG A 50 -1.22 -16.23 -13.57
C ARG A 50 -2.35 -15.28 -13.94
N ALA A 51 -2.80 -14.53 -12.96
CA ALA A 51 -3.95 -13.66 -13.11
C ALA A 51 -3.57 -12.20 -12.82
N PRO A 52 -2.85 -11.54 -13.75
CA PRO A 52 -2.43 -10.17 -13.52
C PRO A 52 -3.59 -9.19 -13.34
N PHE A 53 -4.78 -9.53 -13.81
CA PHE A 53 -5.94 -8.68 -13.58
C PHE A 53 -6.22 -8.48 -12.08
N ARG A 54 -5.79 -9.41 -11.24
CA ARG A 54 -5.96 -9.26 -9.79
C ARG A 54 -5.14 -8.08 -9.28
N LEU A 55 -3.95 -7.89 -9.84
CA LEU A 55 -3.10 -6.78 -9.45
C LEU A 55 -3.68 -5.46 -9.92
N THR A 56 -4.23 -5.44 -11.13
CA THR A 56 -4.86 -4.23 -11.65
C THR A 56 -6.06 -3.83 -10.79
N HIS A 57 -6.88 -4.80 -10.45
CA HIS A 57 -8.04 -4.55 -9.61
C HIS A 57 -7.63 -4.02 -8.23
N TYR A 58 -6.60 -4.63 -7.66
CA TYR A 58 -6.08 -4.20 -6.37
C TYR A 58 -5.58 -2.76 -6.42
N ALA A 59 -4.84 -2.41 -7.48
CA ALA A 59 -4.31 -1.06 -7.63
C ALA A 59 -5.45 -0.05 -7.70
N GLN A 60 -6.51 -0.37 -8.43
CA GLN A 60 -7.66 0.52 -8.53
C GLN A 60 -8.35 0.69 -7.20
N GLU A 61 -8.53 -0.39 -6.46
CA GLU A 61 -9.18 -0.32 -5.15
C GLU A 61 -8.33 0.44 -4.16
N LEU A 62 -7.02 0.17 -4.15
CA LEU A 62 -6.13 0.86 -3.23
C LEU A 62 -6.07 2.35 -3.52
N ALA A 63 -6.03 2.72 -4.81
CA ALA A 63 -6.04 4.13 -5.19
C ALA A 63 -7.32 4.83 -4.74
N GLY A 64 -8.46 4.14 -4.85
CA GLY A 64 -9.72 4.68 -4.38
C GLY A 64 -9.74 4.91 -2.89
N LEU A 65 -9.22 3.95 -2.13
CA LEU A 65 -9.14 4.08 -0.68
C LEU A 65 -8.17 5.18 -0.28
N PHE A 66 -7.07 5.32 -1.01
CA PHE A 66 -6.11 6.39 -0.75
C PHE A 66 -6.75 7.75 -0.98
N HIS A 67 -7.54 7.87 -2.04
CA HIS A 67 -8.24 9.11 -2.33
C HIS A 67 -9.20 9.47 -1.19
N GLN A 68 -9.95 8.49 -0.69
CA GLN A 68 -10.86 8.72 0.43
C GLN A 68 -10.10 9.14 1.68
N PHE A 69 -8.97 8.48 1.95
CA PHE A 69 -8.14 8.85 3.09
C PHE A 69 -7.66 10.29 2.95
N TYR A 70 -7.18 10.65 1.79
CA TYR A 70 -6.63 11.98 1.55
C TYR A 70 -7.71 13.06 1.67
N THR A 71 -8.93 12.73 1.25
CA THR A 71 -10.06 13.65 1.31
C THR A 71 -10.57 13.82 2.74
N ASN A 72 -10.64 12.72 3.49
CA ASN A 72 -11.28 12.73 4.81
C ASN A 72 -10.33 13.02 5.94
N CYS A 73 -9.03 12.85 5.76
CA CYS A 73 -8.05 12.99 6.83
C CYS A 73 -7.04 14.05 6.47
N HIS A 74 -7.03 15.12 7.25
CA HIS A 74 -6.06 16.18 7.05
C HIS A 74 -4.72 15.77 7.64
N ILE A 75 -3.64 16.05 6.93
CA ILE A 75 -2.31 15.77 7.43
C ILE A 75 -1.74 16.98 8.15
N VAL A 76 -1.83 18.14 7.50
CA VAL A 76 -1.26 19.37 8.04
C VAL A 76 -2.23 19.94 9.07
N GLY A 77 -1.67 20.40 10.19
CA GLY A 77 -2.47 21.06 11.21
C GLY A 77 -2.97 20.14 12.31
N GLU A 78 -2.67 18.85 12.20
CA GLU A 78 -3.04 17.91 13.23
C GLU A 78 -1.96 17.80 14.30
N ASP A 79 -2.28 17.08 15.39
CA ASP A 79 -1.30 16.74 16.39
C ASP A 79 -0.08 16.11 15.73
N PRO A 80 1.14 16.46 16.17
CA PRO A 80 2.35 15.93 15.51
C PRO A 80 2.39 14.41 15.38
N ALA A 81 1.91 13.68 16.38
CA ALA A 81 1.91 12.22 16.29
C ALA A 81 0.97 11.74 15.20
N ILE A 82 -0.20 12.37 15.08
CA ILE A 82 -1.17 12.01 14.06
C ILE A 82 -0.64 12.42 12.69
N GLN A 83 -0.06 13.60 12.59
CA GLN A 83 0.50 14.09 11.34
C GLN A 83 1.58 13.15 10.83
N ASN A 84 2.51 12.75 11.70
CA ASN A 84 3.59 11.85 11.31
C ASN A 84 3.06 10.49 10.90
N ALA A 85 2.07 9.97 11.63
CA ALA A 85 1.49 8.68 11.29
C ALA A 85 0.76 8.73 9.94
N ARG A 86 0.04 9.82 9.66
CA ARG A 86 -0.66 9.96 8.39
C ARG A 86 0.31 10.13 7.23
N LEU A 87 1.41 10.84 7.44
CA LEU A 87 2.44 10.95 6.42
C LEU A 87 3.06 9.60 6.12
N ALA A 88 3.35 8.81 7.16
CA ALA A 88 3.90 7.48 6.98
C ALA A 88 2.93 6.59 6.22
N LEU A 89 1.64 6.68 6.54
CA LEU A 89 0.63 5.88 5.86
C LEU A 89 0.52 6.28 4.38
N ALA A 90 0.57 7.57 4.09
CA ALA A 90 0.53 8.04 2.70
C ALA A 90 1.74 7.54 1.92
N ASP A 91 2.92 7.62 2.52
CA ASP A 91 4.14 7.14 1.84
C ASP A 91 4.10 5.63 1.64
N ALA A 92 3.61 4.89 2.62
CA ALA A 92 3.48 3.44 2.49
C ALA A 92 2.52 3.09 1.35
N THR A 93 1.42 3.82 1.24
CA THR A 93 0.44 3.58 0.19
C THR A 93 1.06 3.83 -1.19
N ARG A 94 1.80 4.91 -1.33
CA ARG A 94 2.46 5.20 -2.61
C ARG A 94 3.45 4.10 -2.98
N THR A 95 4.18 3.61 -1.99
CA THR A 95 5.14 2.54 -2.22
C THR A 95 4.46 1.25 -2.67
N VAL A 96 3.37 0.87 -2.00
CA VAL A 96 2.63 -0.33 -2.37
C VAL A 96 2.02 -0.18 -3.76
N LEU A 97 1.49 1.01 -4.09
CA LEU A 97 0.97 1.25 -5.42
C LEU A 97 2.06 1.12 -6.48
N ALA A 98 3.23 1.70 -6.21
CA ALA A 98 4.34 1.60 -7.17
C ALA A 98 4.77 0.17 -7.37
N LEU A 99 4.86 -0.61 -6.29
CA LEU A 99 5.20 -2.03 -6.39
C LEU A 99 4.15 -2.79 -7.19
N THR A 100 2.89 -2.49 -6.98
CA THR A 100 1.80 -3.15 -7.68
C THR A 100 1.88 -2.85 -9.19
N LEU A 101 2.12 -1.60 -9.54
CA LEU A 101 2.22 -1.21 -10.94
C LEU A 101 3.43 -1.84 -11.61
N ASP A 102 4.55 -1.94 -10.87
CA ASP A 102 5.73 -2.63 -11.40
C ASP A 102 5.43 -4.09 -11.69
N LEU A 103 4.71 -4.75 -10.79
CA LEU A 103 4.34 -6.14 -10.98
C LEU A 103 3.41 -6.32 -12.16
N ILE A 104 2.51 -5.39 -12.38
CA ILE A 104 1.63 -5.42 -13.55
C ILE A 104 2.45 -5.32 -14.83
N GLY A 105 3.42 -4.42 -14.85
CA GLY A 105 4.28 -4.25 -16.01
C GLY A 105 5.06 -5.50 -16.35
N VAL A 106 5.58 -6.19 -15.33
CA VAL A 106 6.31 -7.42 -15.52
C VAL A 106 5.38 -8.54 -15.99
N SER A 107 4.15 -8.56 -15.45
CA SER A 107 3.21 -9.64 -15.76
C SER A 107 2.56 -9.52 -17.12
N ALA A 108 2.69 -8.39 -17.78
CA ALA A 108 2.06 -8.17 -19.08
C ALA A 108 3.09 -7.69 -20.10
N PRO A 109 4.07 -8.52 -20.43
CA PRO A 109 5.17 -8.11 -21.31
C PRO A 109 4.74 -7.87 -22.74
N GLU A 110 3.58 -8.37 -23.11
CA GLU A 110 3.10 -8.23 -24.47
C GLU A 110 2.54 -6.86 -24.77
N ARG A 111 2.42 -6.06 -23.78
CA ARG A 111 1.81 -4.77 -23.98
C ARG A 111 2.62 -3.90 -24.86
N MET A 112 1.97 -3.23 -25.68
CA MET A 112 2.65 -2.34 -26.62
C MET A 112 2.31 -0.90 -26.32
#